data_9c433b57ec3978f9bafd8b854596d9dc
#
_entry.id   9c433b57ec3978f9bafd8b854596d9dc
#
_cell.length_a   1.000
_cell.length_b   1.000
_cell.length_c   1.000
_cell.angle_alpha   90.00
_cell.angle_beta   90.00
_cell.angle_gamma   90.00
#
_symmetry.space_group_name_H-M   'P 1'
#
loop_
_entity.id
_entity.type
_entity.pdbx_description
1 polymer ?
#
loop_
_entity_poly.entity_id
_entity_poly.type
_entity_poly.pdbx_seq_one_letter_code
_entity_poly.pdbx_strand_id
1 'polypeptide(L)'
;MKTQTLLAALMAASLNLTIAYAQNKDPYVAPKNAELPVAATSSAENEASPGPVNLSICYEDFSVPLEMAAALQRTQLDDAALYAKLTASLGKNEVKQETFVVLRARSGQKAMAEGIAEMIYPTEYEAAKIPNAAGEEKEKGEEAKKADPVVIAKATGLATPALPTAFETKNTGFTIEIEPMLSEDRKFVDLRFVPEHVTLVGHSKWGQGISEAEMPEFECQRINTSATLRVGIPFLIGTMNRPPISKVDPDSSNRVWFAFITATLAK
;
A
#
# COMPACT_ATOMS: atom_id res chain seq x y z
N MET A 1 -15.71 -58.62 -5.26
CA MET A 1 -14.60 -59.34 -4.55
C MET A 1 -13.70 -58.29 -3.91
N LYS A 2 -13.69 -58.34 -2.58
CA LYS A 2 -12.70 -57.81 -1.62
C LYS A 2 -12.26 -56.35 -1.71
N THR A 3 -12.95 -55.52 -0.97
CA THR A 3 -12.56 -54.24 -0.34
C THR A 3 -11.42 -54.49 0.66
N GLN A 4 -10.40 -53.66 0.62
CA GLN A 4 -9.48 -53.46 1.74
C GLN A 4 -9.44 -52.00 2.12
N THR A 5 -10.00 -51.74 3.29
CA THR A 5 -9.98 -50.53 4.08
C THR A 5 -8.60 -50.40 4.73
N LEU A 6 -7.87 -49.27 4.49
CA LEU A 6 -6.67 -48.92 5.24
C LEU A 6 -6.97 -47.75 6.16
N LEU A 7 -7.03 -48.05 7.46
CA LEU A 7 -7.21 -47.14 8.58
C LEU A 7 -5.84 -46.55 8.93
N ALA A 8 -5.59 -45.25 8.71
CA ALA A 8 -4.41 -44.55 9.20
C ALA A 8 -4.74 -43.79 10.47
N ALA A 9 -4.16 -44.22 11.58
CA ALA A 9 -4.29 -43.59 12.88
C ALA A 9 -3.46 -42.30 12.93
N LEU A 10 -4.11 -41.16 13.23
CA LEU A 10 -3.47 -39.87 13.47
C LEU A 10 -3.13 -39.78 14.98
N MET A 11 -1.85 -39.86 15.33
CA MET A 11 -1.35 -39.54 16.65
C MET A 11 -1.21 -38.03 16.81
N ALA A 12 -2.06 -37.44 17.66
CA ALA A 12 -1.92 -36.04 18.10
C ALA A 12 -0.91 -35.99 19.27
N ALA A 13 0.26 -35.43 19.05
CA ALA A 13 1.21 -35.06 20.08
C ALA A 13 0.93 -33.63 20.55
N SER A 14 0.31 -33.49 21.72
CA SER A 14 0.14 -32.23 22.42
C SER A 14 1.46 -31.84 23.12
N LEU A 15 2.13 -30.80 22.64
CA LEU A 15 3.30 -30.22 23.29
C LEU A 15 2.84 -29.14 24.28
N ASN A 16 2.83 -29.47 25.59
CA ASN A 16 2.62 -28.48 26.64
C ASN A 16 3.92 -27.69 26.86
N LEU A 17 3.95 -26.43 26.44
CA LEU A 17 5.03 -25.48 26.72
C LEU A 17 4.69 -24.73 28.01
N THR A 18 5.27 -25.18 29.14
CA THR A 18 5.19 -24.47 30.42
C THR A 18 6.24 -23.35 30.44
N ILE A 19 5.79 -22.10 30.38
CA ILE A 19 6.67 -20.92 30.54
C ILE A 19 6.86 -20.72 32.06
N ALA A 20 8.06 -21.03 32.56
CA ALA A 20 8.49 -20.67 33.89
C ALA A 20 8.99 -19.22 33.93
N TYR A 21 8.25 -18.35 34.63
CA TYR A 21 8.74 -17.04 34.98
C TYR A 21 9.76 -17.16 36.12
N ALA A 22 11.04 -17.00 35.79
CA ALA A 22 12.09 -16.79 36.78
C ALA A 22 12.10 -15.34 37.22
N GLN A 23 11.67 -15.06 38.45
CA GLN A 23 11.91 -13.81 39.13
C GLN A 23 13.41 -13.74 39.50
N ASN A 24 14.16 -12.93 38.78
CA ASN A 24 15.54 -12.62 39.11
C ASN A 24 15.53 -11.38 40.06
N LYS A 25 15.81 -11.64 41.34
CA LYS A 25 16.11 -10.60 42.31
C LYS A 25 17.62 -10.37 42.28
N ASP A 26 18.06 -9.31 41.63
CA ASP A 26 19.43 -8.84 41.72
C ASP A 26 19.61 -7.95 42.97
N PRO A 27 20.45 -8.37 43.92
CA PRO A 27 21.05 -7.41 44.85
C PRO A 27 22.35 -6.89 44.26
N TYR A 28 22.31 -5.71 43.64
CA TYR A 28 23.52 -4.99 43.24
C TYR A 28 24.32 -4.57 44.47
N VAL A 29 25.42 -5.27 44.73
CA VAL A 29 26.46 -4.89 45.71
C VAL A 29 27.60 -4.22 44.94
N ALA A 30 27.73 -2.91 45.09
CA ALA A 30 28.88 -2.16 44.51
C ALA A 30 30.18 -2.55 45.21
N PRO A 31 31.23 -2.97 44.50
CA PRO A 31 32.56 -3.16 45.08
C PRO A 31 33.20 -1.83 45.36
N LYS A 32 33.67 -1.63 46.60
CA LYS A 32 34.53 -0.53 47.00
C LYS A 32 35.95 -0.77 46.47
N ASN A 33 36.50 0.27 45.81
CA ASN A 33 37.89 0.55 45.55
C ASN A 33 38.73 -0.60 44.93
N ALA A 34 38.79 -0.60 43.61
CA ALA A 34 39.94 -1.15 42.89
C ALA A 34 40.63 0.01 42.16
N GLU A 35 41.88 0.23 42.50
CA GLU A 35 42.80 1.16 41.80
C GLU A 35 42.91 0.71 40.34
N LEU A 36 42.61 1.65 39.43
CA LEU A 36 42.75 1.44 37.99
C LEU A 36 44.24 1.38 37.64
N PRO A 37 44.70 0.36 36.93
CA PRO A 37 46.02 0.41 36.33
C PRO A 37 46.04 1.48 35.24
N VAL A 38 47.01 2.37 35.32
CA VAL A 38 47.32 3.38 34.30
C VAL A 38 47.65 2.62 33.00
N ALA A 39 46.67 2.55 32.11
CA ALA A 39 46.85 1.96 30.78
C ALA A 39 47.72 2.89 29.94
N ALA A 40 48.78 2.33 29.40
CA ALA A 40 49.62 2.95 28.42
C ALA A 40 48.82 3.58 27.29
N THR A 41 49.08 4.82 27.00
CA THR A 41 48.59 5.57 25.83
C THR A 41 49.08 4.86 24.56
N SER A 42 48.30 3.91 24.06
CA SER A 42 48.39 3.54 22.66
C SER A 42 47.70 4.65 21.89
N SER A 43 48.43 5.40 21.10
CA SER A 43 47.93 6.27 20.06
C SER A 43 47.23 5.38 19.00
N ALA A 44 46.00 4.96 19.30
CA ALA A 44 45.11 4.49 18.27
C ALA A 44 44.78 5.73 17.44
N GLU A 45 45.29 5.77 16.22
CA GLU A 45 44.85 6.70 15.21
C GLU A 45 43.32 6.68 15.19
N ASN A 46 42.75 7.80 15.57
CA ASN A 46 41.30 8.03 15.58
C ASN A 46 40.90 8.08 14.12
N GLU A 47 40.69 6.91 13.48
CA GLU A 47 39.99 6.85 12.21
C GLU A 47 38.61 7.48 12.47
N ALA A 48 38.50 8.73 12.06
CA ALA A 48 37.29 9.50 12.17
C ALA A 48 36.16 8.65 11.54
N SER A 49 35.25 8.18 12.39
CA SER A 49 34.08 7.47 11.97
C SER A 49 33.46 8.24 10.80
N PRO A 50 33.30 7.65 9.62
CA PRO A 50 32.80 8.39 8.47
C PRO A 50 31.48 9.00 8.82
N GLY A 51 31.39 10.34 8.68
CA GLY A 51 30.17 11.08 9.03
C GLY A 51 28.92 10.51 8.35
N PRO A 52 27.73 10.96 8.78
CA PRO A 52 26.49 10.44 8.27
C PRO A 52 26.40 10.58 6.75
N VAL A 53 26.10 9.48 6.06
CA VAL A 53 26.01 9.42 4.60
C VAL A 53 24.56 9.62 4.17
N ASN A 54 24.34 10.56 3.27
CA ASN A 54 23.05 10.74 2.62
C ASN A 54 22.99 9.94 1.32
N LEU A 55 21.84 9.36 1.06
CA LEU A 55 21.52 8.61 -0.14
C LEU A 55 20.48 9.38 -0.94
N SER A 56 20.58 9.32 -2.25
CA SER A 56 19.56 9.76 -3.18
C SER A 56 18.93 8.53 -3.81
N ILE A 57 17.65 8.34 -3.57
CA ILE A 57 16.85 7.22 -4.08
C ILE A 57 15.95 7.76 -5.17
N CYS A 58 16.11 7.23 -6.38
CA CYS A 58 15.27 7.55 -7.54
C CYS A 58 14.32 6.38 -7.79
N TYR A 59 13.04 6.66 -7.79
CA TYR A 59 11.98 5.73 -8.18
C TYR A 59 11.39 6.14 -9.51
N GLU A 60 11.24 5.18 -10.40
CA GLU A 60 10.68 5.38 -11.73
C GLU A 60 9.81 4.19 -12.12
N ASP A 61 8.67 4.45 -12.71
CA ASP A 61 7.90 3.39 -13.35
C ASP A 61 7.59 3.71 -14.82
N PHE A 62 7.56 2.64 -15.62
CA PHE A 62 7.35 2.70 -17.05
C PHE A 62 6.22 1.75 -17.42
N SER A 63 5.17 2.26 -18.06
CA SER A 63 4.14 1.40 -18.64
C SER A 63 4.48 1.03 -20.07
N VAL A 64 4.36 -0.26 -20.39
CA VAL A 64 4.63 -0.80 -21.72
C VAL A 64 3.50 -1.72 -22.18
N PRO A 65 3.27 -1.90 -23.48
CA PRO A 65 2.33 -2.89 -24.00
C PRO A 65 2.66 -4.31 -23.50
N LEU A 66 1.65 -5.09 -23.20
CA LEU A 66 1.79 -6.45 -22.65
C LEU A 66 2.66 -7.34 -23.54
N GLU A 67 2.50 -7.25 -24.87
CA GLU A 67 3.31 -8.01 -25.82
C GLU A 67 4.79 -7.66 -25.75
N MET A 68 5.09 -6.34 -25.64
CA MET A 68 6.45 -5.85 -25.47
C MET A 68 7.02 -6.29 -24.12
N ALA A 69 6.24 -6.22 -23.04
CA ALA A 69 6.66 -6.68 -21.72
C ALA A 69 7.04 -8.17 -21.74
N ALA A 70 6.19 -9.00 -22.35
CA ALA A 70 6.47 -10.43 -22.52
C ALA A 70 7.72 -10.70 -23.37
N ALA A 71 7.93 -9.91 -24.42
CA ALA A 71 9.13 -10.03 -25.26
C ALA A 71 10.39 -9.64 -24.49
N LEU A 72 10.35 -8.53 -23.72
CA LEU A 72 11.46 -8.07 -22.87
C LEU A 72 11.84 -9.11 -21.82
N GLN A 73 10.86 -9.70 -21.16
CA GLN A 73 11.10 -10.74 -20.16
C GLN A 73 11.78 -11.99 -20.74
N ARG A 74 11.42 -12.38 -21.96
CA ARG A 74 12.04 -13.53 -22.66
C ARG A 74 13.48 -13.29 -23.06
N THR A 75 13.92 -12.03 -23.19
CA THR A 75 15.30 -11.68 -23.54
C THR A 75 16.27 -11.87 -22.39
N GLN A 76 15.79 -12.06 -21.16
CA GLN A 76 16.60 -12.25 -19.94
C GLN A 76 17.70 -11.18 -19.78
N LEU A 77 17.37 -9.93 -20.11
CA LEU A 77 18.29 -8.80 -19.88
C LEU A 77 18.49 -8.61 -18.37
N ASP A 78 19.68 -8.14 -18.02
CA ASP A 78 19.87 -7.60 -16.66
C ASP A 78 19.08 -6.31 -16.47
N ASP A 79 18.88 -5.91 -15.21
CA ASP A 79 18.04 -4.77 -14.85
C ASP A 79 18.53 -3.45 -15.47
N ALA A 80 19.85 -3.25 -15.55
CA ALA A 80 20.43 -2.05 -16.14
C ALA A 80 20.22 -1.99 -17.67
N ALA A 81 20.38 -3.12 -18.37
CA ALA A 81 20.13 -3.20 -19.81
C ALA A 81 18.63 -3.07 -20.10
N LEU A 82 17.77 -3.66 -19.28
CA LEU A 82 16.32 -3.51 -19.39
C LEU A 82 15.90 -2.03 -19.20
N TYR A 83 16.41 -1.38 -18.16
CA TYR A 83 16.18 0.04 -17.91
C TYR A 83 16.65 0.92 -19.08
N ALA A 84 17.88 0.68 -19.58
CA ALA A 84 18.41 1.42 -20.73
C ALA A 84 17.55 1.24 -21.99
N LYS A 85 17.01 0.04 -22.21
CA LYS A 85 16.14 -0.24 -23.36
C LYS A 85 14.78 0.47 -23.22
N LEU A 86 14.18 0.47 -22.04
CA LEU A 86 12.93 1.19 -21.77
C LEU A 86 13.09 2.70 -21.94
N THR A 87 14.13 3.28 -21.35
CA THR A 87 14.41 4.73 -21.46
C THR A 87 14.71 5.15 -22.91
N ALA A 88 15.43 4.34 -23.69
CA ALA A 88 15.65 4.59 -25.12
C ALA A 88 14.38 4.49 -25.99
N SER A 89 13.34 3.85 -25.48
CA SER A 89 12.04 3.71 -26.14
C SER A 89 11.02 4.76 -25.74
N LEU A 90 11.36 5.66 -24.80
CA LEU A 90 10.49 6.76 -24.40
C LEU A 90 10.17 7.68 -25.59
N GLY A 91 8.92 8.14 -25.64
CA GLY A 91 8.44 9.04 -26.70
C GLY A 91 8.12 8.37 -28.03
N LYS A 92 8.29 7.03 -28.16
CA LYS A 92 7.92 6.28 -29.37
C LYS A 92 6.51 5.65 -29.29
N ASN A 93 5.63 6.20 -28.47
CA ASN A 93 4.25 5.76 -28.19
C ASN A 93 4.10 4.37 -27.55
N GLU A 94 5.17 3.60 -27.41
CA GLU A 94 5.12 2.25 -26.85
C GLU A 94 5.41 2.26 -25.33
N VAL A 95 6.39 3.07 -24.90
CA VAL A 95 6.81 3.20 -23.51
C VAL A 95 6.45 4.57 -23.00
N LYS A 96 5.74 4.60 -21.84
CA LYS A 96 5.42 5.83 -21.12
C LYS A 96 6.09 5.80 -19.75
N GLN A 97 6.72 6.89 -19.37
CA GLN A 97 7.14 7.10 -17.97
C GLN A 97 5.94 7.68 -17.21
N GLU A 98 5.47 6.96 -16.22
CA GLU A 98 4.26 7.32 -15.46
C GLU A 98 4.63 8.05 -14.16
N THR A 99 5.73 7.62 -13.51
CA THR A 99 6.19 8.22 -12.25
C THR A 99 7.69 8.45 -12.29
N PHE A 100 8.11 9.59 -11.72
CA PHE A 100 9.50 9.93 -11.47
C PHE A 100 9.61 10.67 -10.14
N VAL A 101 10.27 10.06 -9.15
CA VAL A 101 10.45 10.65 -7.82
C VAL A 101 11.88 10.47 -7.36
N VAL A 102 12.48 11.54 -6.85
CA VAL A 102 13.80 11.50 -6.20
C VAL A 102 13.64 11.91 -4.75
N LEU A 103 14.03 11.03 -3.85
CA LEU A 103 13.98 11.24 -2.41
C LEU A 103 15.38 11.10 -1.82
N ARG A 104 15.78 12.06 -0.98
CA ARG A 104 17.04 11.99 -0.25
C ARG A 104 16.79 11.56 1.19
N ALA A 105 17.54 10.58 1.64
CA ALA A 105 17.46 10.05 2.99
C ALA A 105 18.85 9.81 3.57
N ARG A 106 18.98 9.94 4.87
CA ARG A 106 20.18 9.50 5.59
C ARG A 106 20.15 7.98 5.74
N SER A 107 21.30 7.32 5.61
CA SER A 107 21.43 5.88 5.89
C SER A 107 20.89 5.54 7.29
N GLY A 108 20.05 4.51 7.38
CA GLY A 108 19.39 4.07 8.61
C GLY A 108 18.20 4.94 9.05
N GLN A 109 17.75 5.88 8.22
CA GLN A 109 16.58 6.73 8.53
C GLN A 109 15.46 6.51 7.52
N LYS A 110 14.24 6.37 8.04
CA LYS A 110 13.03 6.33 7.24
C LYS A 110 12.78 7.72 6.62
N ALA A 111 12.36 7.72 5.36
CA ALA A 111 11.92 8.91 4.65
C ALA A 111 10.69 8.60 3.81
N MET A 112 9.87 9.63 3.57
CA MET A 112 8.63 9.52 2.81
C MET A 112 8.49 10.72 1.88
N ALA A 113 7.97 10.48 0.69
CA ALA A 113 7.52 11.52 -0.23
C ALA A 113 6.06 11.26 -0.62
N GLU A 114 5.26 12.31 -0.62
CA GLU A 114 3.84 12.26 -0.91
C GLU A 114 3.47 13.35 -1.90
N GLY A 115 2.72 12.97 -2.93
CA GLY A 115 2.03 13.88 -3.86
C GLY A 115 0.57 13.48 -3.88
N ILE A 116 -0.20 13.91 -2.88
CA ILE A 116 -1.55 13.41 -2.62
C ILE A 116 -2.60 14.51 -2.62
N ALA A 117 -3.85 14.10 -2.90
CA ALA A 117 -5.06 14.85 -2.61
C ALA A 117 -5.91 14.05 -1.63
N GLU A 118 -6.33 14.67 -0.54
CA GLU A 118 -7.23 14.05 0.43
C GLU A 118 -8.67 14.11 -0.07
N MET A 119 -9.35 12.96 -0.07
CA MET A 119 -10.75 12.86 -0.39
C MET A 119 -11.52 12.37 0.84
N ILE A 120 -12.45 13.20 1.32
CA ILE A 120 -13.39 12.84 2.37
C ILE A 120 -14.64 12.29 1.70
N TYR A 121 -15.08 11.11 2.10
CA TYR A 121 -16.26 10.47 1.54
C TYR A 121 -17.10 9.81 2.62
N PRO A 122 -18.42 9.71 2.42
CA PRO A 122 -19.31 9.07 3.38
C PRO A 122 -19.14 7.55 3.34
N THR A 123 -19.17 6.92 4.51
CA THR A 123 -19.11 5.47 4.69
C THR A 123 -20.39 4.89 5.24
N GLU A 124 -21.20 5.72 5.89
CA GLU A 124 -22.49 5.32 6.44
C GLU A 124 -23.56 6.35 6.08
N TYR A 125 -24.77 5.86 5.89
CA TYR A 125 -25.93 6.67 5.56
C TYR A 125 -27.10 6.32 6.48
N GLU A 126 -27.79 7.32 7.01
CA GLU A 126 -29.11 7.14 7.57
C GLU A 126 -30.13 6.91 6.44
N ALA A 127 -31.01 5.92 6.61
CA ALA A 127 -32.00 5.60 5.60
C ALA A 127 -32.94 6.78 5.32
N ALA A 128 -33.33 6.95 4.07
CA ALA A 128 -34.33 7.92 3.68
C ALA A 128 -35.63 7.70 4.45
N LYS A 129 -36.25 8.77 4.93
CA LYS A 129 -37.50 8.73 5.68
C LYS A 129 -38.63 9.33 4.83
N ILE A 130 -39.65 8.56 4.58
CA ILE A 130 -40.87 9.01 3.96
C ILE A 130 -41.89 9.17 5.10
N PRO A 131 -42.38 10.39 5.38
CA PRO A 131 -43.44 10.57 6.38
C PRO A 131 -44.65 9.72 5.98
N ASN A 132 -45.10 8.87 6.90
CA ASN A 132 -46.36 8.16 6.66
C ASN A 132 -47.46 9.18 6.50
N ALA A 133 -48.10 9.23 5.33
CA ALA A 133 -49.30 10.03 5.06
C ALA A 133 -50.50 9.60 5.88
N ALA A 134 -50.38 8.55 6.69
CA ALA A 134 -51.41 7.99 7.55
C ALA A 134 -51.09 8.25 9.03
N GLY A 135 -51.20 9.48 9.45
CA GLY A 135 -51.52 9.80 10.83
C GLY A 135 -52.98 9.54 11.12
N GLU A 136 -53.39 8.29 11.06
CA GLU A 136 -54.65 7.80 11.65
C GLU A 136 -54.38 6.35 12.08
N GLU A 137 -54.25 6.15 13.38
CA GLU A 137 -54.53 4.85 13.99
C GLU A 137 -55.94 4.43 13.57
N LYS A 138 -56.08 3.64 12.53
CA LYS A 138 -57.30 2.89 12.26
C LYS A 138 -57.23 1.58 12.99
N GLU A 139 -58.09 1.48 13.98
CA GLU A 139 -58.54 0.25 14.61
C GLU A 139 -58.73 -0.86 13.56
N LYS A 140 -58.44 -2.07 14.00
CA LYS A 140 -58.57 -3.33 13.29
C LYS A 140 -59.87 -3.41 12.51
N GLY A 141 -59.76 -3.55 11.18
CA GLY A 141 -60.80 -4.18 10.39
C GLY A 141 -61.38 -3.33 9.29
N GLU A 142 -60.61 -3.02 8.25
CA GLU A 142 -61.15 -2.80 6.90
C GLU A 142 -60.05 -2.95 5.85
N GLU A 143 -60.41 -3.54 4.72
CA GLU A 143 -59.53 -3.89 3.60
C GLU A 143 -58.68 -2.72 3.12
N ALA A 144 -57.40 -2.99 2.88
CA ALA A 144 -56.42 -2.02 2.37
C ALA A 144 -56.89 -1.45 1.02
N LYS A 145 -57.55 -0.29 1.03
CA LYS A 145 -57.76 0.51 -0.18
C LYS A 145 -56.37 0.93 -0.68
N LYS A 146 -56.08 0.59 -1.94
CA LYS A 146 -54.90 1.05 -2.67
C LYS A 146 -54.75 2.57 -2.47
N ALA A 147 -53.65 3.00 -1.88
CA ALA A 147 -53.36 4.42 -1.66
C ALA A 147 -53.37 5.14 -3.03
N ASP A 148 -54.07 6.26 -3.08
CA ASP A 148 -54.20 7.10 -4.28
C ASP A 148 -52.82 7.64 -4.67
N PRO A 149 -52.37 7.52 -5.93
CA PRO A 149 -51.08 8.02 -6.39
C PRO A 149 -50.84 9.51 -6.08
N VAL A 150 -51.89 10.30 -5.98
CA VAL A 150 -51.85 11.73 -5.63
C VAL A 150 -51.38 11.95 -4.17
N VAL A 151 -51.69 11.02 -3.24
CA VAL A 151 -51.30 11.12 -1.84
C VAL A 151 -49.80 10.83 -1.69
N ILE A 152 -49.29 9.89 -2.47
CA ILE A 152 -47.84 9.56 -2.49
C ILE A 152 -47.02 10.75 -3.01
N ALA A 153 -47.49 11.44 -4.06
CA ALA A 153 -46.82 12.62 -4.62
C ALA A 153 -46.80 13.82 -3.65
N LYS A 154 -47.80 13.96 -2.78
CA LYS A 154 -47.82 14.98 -1.73
C LYS A 154 -46.91 14.65 -0.55
N ALA A 155 -46.73 13.36 -0.24
CA ALA A 155 -45.85 12.91 0.83
C ALA A 155 -44.35 13.04 0.44
N THR A 156 -44.00 12.94 -0.84
CA THR A 156 -42.60 13.08 -1.32
C THR A 156 -42.02 14.46 -1.07
N GLY A 157 -42.84 15.52 -0.98
CA GLY A 157 -42.39 16.88 -0.62
C GLY A 157 -41.85 17.04 0.81
N LEU A 158 -42.15 16.09 1.70
CA LEU A 158 -41.71 16.06 3.10
C LEU A 158 -40.71 14.92 3.38
N ALA A 159 -40.32 14.17 2.35
CA ALA A 159 -39.38 13.07 2.52
C ALA A 159 -37.97 13.58 2.78
N THR A 160 -37.27 12.96 3.71
CA THR A 160 -35.87 13.21 3.97
C THR A 160 -35.03 12.22 3.14
N PRO A 161 -34.08 12.67 2.32
CA PRO A 161 -33.20 11.77 1.56
C PRO A 161 -32.29 10.98 2.49
N ALA A 162 -31.58 10.00 1.95
CA ALA A 162 -30.49 9.34 2.66
C ALA A 162 -29.43 10.40 3.03
N LEU A 163 -29.06 10.46 4.33
CA LEU A 163 -28.11 11.42 4.84
C LEU A 163 -26.83 10.72 5.27
N PRO A 164 -25.64 11.20 4.85
CA PRO A 164 -24.38 10.65 5.31
C PRO A 164 -24.18 10.94 6.80
N THR A 165 -23.78 9.93 7.57
CA THR A 165 -23.61 10.01 9.04
C THR A 165 -22.19 9.74 9.50
N ALA A 166 -21.40 9.00 8.72
CA ALA A 166 -19.98 8.77 8.98
C ALA A 166 -19.16 9.07 7.73
N PHE A 167 -17.92 9.51 7.95
CA PHE A 167 -17.00 9.86 6.88
C PHE A 167 -15.62 9.27 7.14
N GLU A 168 -14.95 8.89 6.06
CA GLU A 168 -13.54 8.50 6.06
C GLU A 168 -12.76 9.36 5.07
N THR A 169 -11.44 9.42 5.27
CA THR A 169 -10.51 10.10 4.38
C THR A 169 -9.67 9.09 3.64
N LYS A 170 -9.61 9.21 2.32
CA LYS A 170 -8.71 8.42 1.46
C LYS A 170 -7.79 9.36 0.69
N ASN A 171 -6.49 9.13 0.81
CA ASN A 171 -5.50 9.84 0.02
C ASN A 171 -5.45 9.26 -1.39
N THR A 172 -5.54 10.12 -2.40
CA THR A 172 -5.34 9.79 -3.81
C THR A 172 -4.07 10.45 -4.30
N GLY A 173 -3.36 9.81 -5.23
CA GLY A 173 -2.08 10.26 -5.74
C GLY A 173 -0.98 9.23 -5.49
N PHE A 174 0.25 9.69 -5.34
CA PHE A 174 1.43 8.85 -5.17
C PHE A 174 2.08 9.06 -3.81
N THR A 175 2.42 7.96 -3.14
CA THR A 175 3.24 7.95 -1.92
C THR A 175 4.38 6.95 -2.07
N ILE A 176 5.55 7.28 -1.53
CA ILE A 176 6.66 6.34 -1.40
C ILE A 176 7.32 6.49 -0.03
N GLU A 177 7.41 5.38 0.66
CA GLU A 177 8.12 5.24 1.93
C GLU A 177 9.39 4.43 1.68
N ILE A 178 10.53 4.90 2.21
CA ILE A 178 11.83 4.22 2.08
C ILE A 178 12.55 4.17 3.42
N GLU A 179 13.32 3.10 3.60
CA GLU A 179 14.25 2.94 4.71
C GLU A 179 15.57 2.35 4.16
N PRO A 180 16.52 3.20 3.76
CA PRO A 180 17.78 2.78 3.17
C PRO A 180 18.85 2.55 4.24
N MET A 181 19.63 1.46 4.13
CA MET A 181 20.80 1.19 4.93
C MET A 181 22.00 0.92 4.02
N LEU A 182 22.99 1.78 4.09
CA LEU A 182 24.21 1.66 3.29
C LEU A 182 25.18 0.66 3.95
N SER A 183 25.76 -0.24 3.14
CA SER A 183 26.82 -1.14 3.59
C SER A 183 28.11 -0.37 3.95
N GLU A 184 28.96 -0.97 4.76
CA GLU A 184 30.24 -0.37 5.20
C GLU A 184 31.17 -0.07 4.02
N ASP A 185 31.21 -0.95 3.03
CA ASP A 185 32.00 -0.79 1.80
C ASP A 185 31.39 0.21 0.80
N ARG A 186 30.21 0.77 1.10
CA ARG A 186 29.46 1.75 0.30
C ARG A 186 29.09 1.26 -1.12
N LYS A 187 29.10 -0.06 -1.35
CA LYS A 187 28.77 -0.62 -2.66
C LYS A 187 27.32 -1.07 -2.77
N PHE A 188 26.68 -1.35 -1.64
CA PHE A 188 25.33 -1.86 -1.57
C PHE A 188 24.46 -1.02 -0.65
N VAL A 189 23.16 -1.02 -0.93
CA VAL A 189 22.14 -0.43 -0.09
C VAL A 189 21.05 -1.47 0.15
N ASP A 190 20.85 -1.85 1.40
CA ASP A 190 19.65 -2.58 1.79
C ASP A 190 18.52 -1.57 1.89
N LEU A 191 17.49 -1.75 1.09
CA LEU A 191 16.40 -0.81 0.96
C LEU A 191 15.06 -1.52 1.19
N ARG A 192 14.33 -1.07 2.20
CA ARG A 192 12.90 -1.33 2.31
C ARG A 192 12.15 -0.17 1.67
N PHE A 193 11.14 -0.47 0.86
CA PHE A 193 10.39 0.56 0.14
C PHE A 193 8.94 0.12 -0.12
N VAL A 194 8.06 1.13 -0.11
CA VAL A 194 6.62 0.94 -0.30
C VAL A 194 6.09 2.06 -1.20
N PRO A 195 6.24 1.96 -2.54
CA PRO A 195 5.54 2.84 -3.45
C PRO A 195 4.07 2.46 -3.53
N GLU A 196 3.19 3.44 -3.48
CA GLU A 196 1.75 3.28 -3.63
C GLU A 196 1.18 4.39 -4.50
N HIS A 197 0.36 3.99 -5.47
CA HIS A 197 -0.41 4.91 -6.30
C HIS A 197 -1.90 4.61 -6.14
N VAL A 198 -2.68 5.60 -5.69
CA VAL A 198 -4.12 5.51 -5.51
C VAL A 198 -4.80 6.49 -6.45
N THR A 199 -5.73 6.00 -7.26
CA THR A 199 -6.48 6.81 -8.21
C THR A 199 -7.97 6.70 -7.93
N LEU A 200 -8.68 7.83 -7.85
CA LEU A 200 -10.14 7.85 -7.89
C LEU A 200 -10.59 7.53 -9.31
N VAL A 201 -11.42 6.50 -9.47
CA VAL A 201 -11.86 6.03 -10.80
C VAL A 201 -13.33 6.29 -11.08
N GLY A 202 -14.09 6.73 -10.10
CA GLY A 202 -15.49 7.04 -10.24
C GLY A 202 -16.27 6.94 -8.93
N HIS A 203 -17.58 6.88 -9.08
CA HIS A 203 -18.50 6.70 -7.97
C HIS A 203 -19.51 5.60 -8.32
N SER A 204 -19.74 4.69 -7.38
CA SER A 204 -20.83 3.72 -7.43
C SER A 204 -22.06 4.29 -6.77
N LYS A 205 -23.21 4.08 -7.41
CA LYS A 205 -24.53 4.49 -6.91
C LYS A 205 -25.30 3.30 -6.37
N TRP A 206 -25.88 3.47 -5.20
CA TRP A 206 -26.67 2.47 -4.51
C TRP A 206 -28.07 3.03 -4.18
N GLY A 207 -29.10 2.20 -4.29
CA GLY A 207 -30.47 2.64 -4.06
C GLY A 207 -31.10 3.33 -5.27
N GLN A 208 -32.23 3.97 -5.06
CA GLN A 208 -32.97 4.69 -6.10
C GLN A 208 -33.69 5.92 -5.52
N GLY A 209 -33.75 7.00 -6.30
CA GLY A 209 -34.47 8.21 -5.92
C GLY A 209 -33.95 8.82 -4.63
N ILE A 210 -34.80 9.04 -3.64
CA ILE A 210 -34.40 9.66 -2.36
C ILE A 210 -33.50 8.78 -1.49
N SER A 211 -33.41 7.49 -1.78
CA SER A 211 -32.55 6.53 -1.08
C SER A 211 -31.22 6.32 -1.82
N GLU A 212 -30.92 7.10 -2.86
CA GLU A 212 -29.67 6.99 -3.60
C GLU A 212 -28.48 7.47 -2.73
N ALA A 213 -27.46 6.65 -2.64
CA ALA A 213 -26.20 6.93 -1.99
C ALA A 213 -25.05 6.75 -2.98
N GLU A 214 -24.06 7.63 -2.95
CA GLU A 214 -22.89 7.53 -3.80
C GLU A 214 -21.65 7.23 -2.98
N MET A 215 -20.82 6.27 -3.45
CA MET A 215 -19.55 5.92 -2.84
C MET A 215 -18.43 5.98 -3.87
N PRO A 216 -17.25 6.56 -3.54
CA PRO A 216 -16.12 6.60 -4.44
C PRO A 216 -15.53 5.21 -4.66
N GLU A 217 -15.02 4.99 -5.85
CA GLU A 217 -14.26 3.81 -6.22
C GLU A 217 -12.80 4.20 -6.42
N PHE A 218 -11.88 3.40 -5.87
CA PHE A 218 -10.44 3.64 -5.96
C PHE A 218 -9.74 2.45 -6.60
N GLU A 219 -8.75 2.74 -7.42
CA GLU A 219 -7.76 1.76 -7.87
C GLU A 219 -6.45 2.02 -7.15
N CYS A 220 -5.79 0.94 -6.69
CA CYS A 220 -4.54 1.01 -5.97
C CYS A 220 -3.51 0.09 -6.62
N GLN A 221 -2.31 0.66 -6.89
CA GLN A 221 -1.12 -0.09 -7.26
C GLN A 221 -0.10 0.09 -6.15
N ARG A 222 0.37 -1.02 -5.56
CA ARG A 222 1.30 -0.99 -4.43
C ARG A 222 2.32 -2.11 -4.54
N ILE A 223 3.57 -1.80 -4.24
CA ILE A 223 4.61 -2.78 -3.97
C ILE A 223 5.06 -2.59 -2.53
N ASN A 224 5.23 -3.68 -1.78
CA ASN A 224 5.84 -3.66 -0.44
C ASN A 224 6.90 -4.75 -0.41
N THR A 225 8.16 -4.34 -0.46
CA THR A 225 9.27 -5.28 -0.50
C THR A 225 10.56 -4.65 0.05
N SER A 226 11.58 -5.48 0.18
CA SER A 226 12.94 -5.06 0.50
C SER A 226 13.92 -5.76 -0.43
N ALA A 227 14.98 -5.06 -0.80
CA ALA A 227 16.01 -5.60 -1.67
C ALA A 227 17.39 -4.99 -1.36
N THR A 228 18.44 -5.74 -1.67
CA THR A 228 19.81 -5.24 -1.64
C THR A 228 20.18 -4.73 -3.03
N LEU A 229 20.41 -3.43 -3.13
CA LEU A 229 20.72 -2.73 -4.38
C LEU A 229 22.22 -2.47 -4.49
N ARG A 230 22.75 -2.55 -5.70
CA ARG A 230 24.08 -2.04 -5.98
C ARG A 230 24.03 -0.53 -6.22
N VAL A 231 24.90 0.23 -5.52
CA VAL A 231 24.93 1.70 -5.66
C VAL A 231 25.17 2.13 -7.10
N GLY A 232 24.34 3.03 -7.61
CA GLY A 232 24.42 3.60 -8.94
C GLY A 232 23.85 2.73 -10.08
N ILE A 233 23.29 1.55 -9.78
CA ILE A 233 22.72 0.66 -10.79
C ILE A 233 21.20 0.59 -10.63
N PRO A 234 20.41 0.84 -11.70
CA PRO A 234 18.97 0.63 -11.68
C PRO A 234 18.64 -0.83 -11.36
N PHE A 235 17.70 -1.02 -10.48
CA PHE A 235 17.21 -2.32 -10.04
C PHE A 235 15.71 -2.43 -10.32
N LEU A 236 15.31 -3.51 -10.98
CA LEU A 236 13.90 -3.81 -11.24
C LEU A 236 13.26 -4.33 -9.94
N ILE A 237 12.37 -3.54 -9.35
CA ILE A 237 11.62 -3.93 -8.16
C ILE A 237 10.62 -5.03 -8.50
N GLY A 238 9.97 -4.91 -9.65
CA GLY A 238 8.94 -5.82 -10.11
C GLY A 238 8.07 -5.19 -11.19
N THR A 239 7.06 -5.93 -11.57
CA THR A 239 6.05 -5.47 -12.51
C THR A 239 4.67 -5.44 -11.87
N MET A 240 3.86 -4.48 -12.27
CA MET A 240 2.48 -4.32 -11.81
C MET A 240 1.54 -4.22 -13.01
N ASN A 241 0.31 -4.67 -12.81
CA ASN A 241 -0.78 -4.44 -13.75
C ASN A 241 -1.87 -3.63 -13.02
N ARG A 242 -2.63 -2.84 -13.78
CA ARG A 242 -3.89 -2.32 -13.26
C ARG A 242 -4.94 -3.44 -13.20
N PRO A 243 -6.01 -3.27 -12.42
CA PRO A 243 -7.13 -4.20 -12.45
C PRO A 243 -7.63 -4.44 -13.89
N PRO A 244 -8.10 -5.65 -14.23
CA PRO A 244 -8.54 -5.99 -15.59
C PRO A 244 -9.65 -5.09 -16.15
N ILE A 245 -10.43 -4.47 -15.26
CA ILE A 245 -11.52 -3.53 -15.60
C ILE A 245 -11.14 -2.15 -15.04
N SER A 246 -9.95 -1.66 -15.38
CA SER A 246 -9.54 -0.32 -14.98
C SER A 246 -10.43 0.73 -15.67
N LYS A 247 -10.91 1.68 -14.88
CA LYS A 247 -11.68 2.84 -15.37
C LYS A 247 -10.78 4.05 -15.69
N VAL A 248 -9.51 4.00 -15.29
CA VAL A 248 -8.55 5.10 -15.48
C VAL A 248 -8.07 5.17 -16.93
N ASP A 249 -7.73 4.02 -17.48
CA ASP A 249 -7.21 3.89 -18.83
C ASP A 249 -7.84 2.66 -19.50
N PRO A 250 -8.66 2.82 -20.53
CA PRO A 250 -9.28 1.70 -21.25
C PRO A 250 -8.26 0.70 -21.81
N ASP A 251 -7.04 1.15 -22.09
CA ASP A 251 -5.95 0.31 -22.63
C ASP A 251 -5.08 -0.31 -21.52
N SER A 252 -5.38 -0.02 -20.26
CA SER A 252 -4.58 -0.46 -19.11
C SER A 252 -4.51 -1.98 -18.95
N SER A 253 -5.52 -2.73 -19.40
CA SER A 253 -5.52 -4.20 -19.40
C SER A 253 -4.44 -4.79 -20.29
N ASN A 254 -3.98 -4.05 -21.30
CA ASN A 254 -2.96 -4.44 -22.26
C ASN A 254 -1.58 -3.85 -21.95
N ARG A 255 -1.40 -3.27 -20.76
CA ARG A 255 -0.14 -2.66 -20.33
C ARG A 255 0.38 -3.27 -19.04
N VAL A 256 1.70 -3.23 -18.90
CA VAL A 256 2.45 -3.68 -17.71
C VAL A 256 3.33 -2.53 -17.24
N TRP A 257 3.36 -2.27 -15.95
CA TRP A 257 4.23 -1.27 -15.33
C TRP A 257 5.48 -1.95 -14.79
N PHE A 258 6.64 -1.50 -15.25
CA PHE A 258 7.95 -1.88 -14.75
C PHE A 258 8.41 -0.83 -13.75
N ALA A 259 8.57 -1.21 -12.50
CA ALA A 259 9.02 -0.32 -11.44
C ALA A 259 10.51 -0.50 -11.18
N PHE A 260 11.27 0.59 -11.28
CA PHE A 260 12.70 0.63 -11.02
C PHE A 260 13.04 1.51 -9.84
N ILE A 261 14.11 1.16 -9.15
CA ILE A 261 14.70 1.99 -8.12
C ILE A 261 16.21 2.05 -8.28
N THR A 262 16.77 3.25 -8.09
CA THR A 262 18.22 3.47 -8.16
C THR A 262 18.65 4.20 -6.91
N ALA A 263 19.60 3.63 -6.18
CA ALA A 263 20.21 4.26 -5.02
C ALA A 263 21.59 4.81 -5.37
N THR A 264 21.84 6.09 -5.07
CA THR A 264 23.14 6.73 -5.27
C THR A 264 23.58 7.47 -4.00
N LEU A 265 24.89 7.68 -3.83
CA LEU A 265 25.40 8.55 -2.77
C LEU A 265 25.05 10.00 -3.11
N ALA A 266 24.39 10.69 -2.19
CA ALA A 266 24.13 12.11 -2.37
C ALA A 266 25.44 12.92 -2.26
N LYS A 267 25.67 13.78 -3.24
CA LYS A 267 26.81 14.71 -3.25
C LYS A 267 26.53 15.91 -2.39
#